data_bb8e304f44b16b5cd5f807c292fed331
#
_entry.id   bb8e304f44b16b5cd5f807c292fed331
#
_cell.length_a   1.000
_cell.length_b   1.000
_cell.length_c   1.000
_cell.angle_alpha   90.00
_cell.angle_beta   90.00
_cell.angle_gamma   90.00
#
_symmetry.space_group_name_H-M   'P 1'
#
loop_
_entity.id
_entity.type
_entity.pdbx_description
1 polymer ?
#
loop_
_entity_poly.entity_id
_entity_poly.type
_entity_poly.pdbx_seq_one_letter_code
_entity_poly.pdbx_strand_id
1 'polypeptide(L)'
;TSASDDAVTVDSSGRVLVATTTSNANAGADDLQIGDRTAATERGITIGSTAGGGIRFADAGSTNAGIVEYQHSSNNLRFYTDATERVQITGNGTIKLISSTGIDFSGIQTNSAGMTSETLDSYEEGTWTPNFTFAGNAVGLTYTMRGGIYTKIGRLVTCYGAFTLSNKGSSTGNVLVTGLPFTASDNVGSTSIEGGGHSL
;
A
#
# COMPACT_ATOMS: atom_id res chain seq x y z
N THR A 1 -9.76 17.11 -50.14
CA THR A 1 -10.01 16.64 -48.79
C THR A 1 -10.34 17.87 -47.95
N SER A 2 -11.62 18.06 -47.66
CA SER A 2 -12.12 19.12 -46.81
C SER A 2 -11.56 18.91 -45.39
N ALA A 3 -10.57 19.68 -45.00
CA ALA A 3 -10.21 19.87 -43.59
C ALA A 3 -11.24 20.89 -43.01
N SER A 4 -12.45 20.41 -42.79
CA SER A 4 -13.52 21.24 -42.19
C SER A 4 -13.66 20.98 -40.70
N ASP A 5 -12.79 20.21 -40.09
CA ASP A 5 -12.74 20.09 -38.64
C ASP A 5 -11.51 20.86 -38.19
N ASP A 6 -11.71 22.08 -37.76
CA ASP A 6 -10.67 22.88 -37.14
C ASP A 6 -10.07 22.07 -36.03
N ALA A 7 -8.78 21.75 -36.18
CA ALA A 7 -8.08 20.88 -35.21
C ALA A 7 -8.12 21.50 -33.80
N VAL A 8 -8.20 22.83 -33.72
CA VAL A 8 -8.34 23.58 -32.46
C VAL A 8 -9.25 24.78 -32.69
N THR A 9 -10.26 24.95 -31.85
CA THR A 9 -11.19 26.07 -31.82
C THR A 9 -11.15 26.75 -30.46
N VAL A 10 -11.16 28.07 -30.41
CA VAL A 10 -11.49 28.84 -29.19
C VAL A 10 -12.90 29.35 -29.36
N ASP A 11 -13.80 28.91 -28.52
CA ASP A 11 -15.21 29.30 -28.61
C ASP A 11 -15.48 30.69 -27.99
N SER A 12 -16.70 31.18 -28.10
CA SER A 12 -17.11 32.50 -27.58
C SER A 12 -17.04 32.64 -26.06
N SER A 13 -16.87 31.54 -25.33
CA SER A 13 -16.65 31.50 -23.88
C SER A 13 -15.17 31.38 -23.51
N GLY A 14 -14.25 31.38 -24.51
CA GLY A 14 -12.82 31.29 -24.30
C GLY A 14 -12.29 29.87 -24.07
N ARG A 15 -13.09 28.84 -24.32
CA ARG A 15 -12.70 27.43 -24.14
C ARG A 15 -11.94 26.91 -25.33
N VAL A 16 -10.90 26.14 -25.11
CA VAL A 16 -10.12 25.48 -26.14
C VAL A 16 -10.73 24.11 -26.49
N LEU A 17 -11.22 23.98 -27.71
CA LEU A 17 -11.86 22.76 -28.21
C LEU A 17 -10.92 22.10 -29.25
N VAL A 18 -10.59 20.84 -29.04
CA VAL A 18 -9.73 20.05 -29.95
C VAL A 18 -10.58 18.95 -30.59
N ALA A 19 -10.62 18.91 -31.91
CA ALA A 19 -11.40 17.95 -32.70
C ALA A 19 -12.92 17.97 -32.38
N THR A 20 -13.45 19.13 -32.00
CA THR A 20 -14.87 19.44 -31.89
C THR A 20 -15.07 20.93 -32.01
N THR A 21 -16.26 21.37 -32.44
CA THR A 21 -16.64 22.79 -32.57
C THR A 21 -17.70 23.21 -31.53
N THR A 22 -18.23 22.25 -30.78
CA THR A 22 -19.27 22.48 -29.78
C THR A 22 -18.85 21.88 -28.46
N SER A 23 -18.83 22.70 -27.40
CA SER A 23 -18.58 22.19 -26.06
C SER A 23 -19.80 21.43 -25.54
N ASN A 24 -19.55 20.20 -25.09
CA ASN A 24 -20.48 19.37 -24.33
C ASN A 24 -19.82 18.80 -23.07
N ALA A 25 -18.72 19.40 -22.62
CA ALA A 25 -18.04 19.10 -21.38
C ALA A 25 -18.84 19.57 -20.15
N ASN A 26 -18.43 19.13 -18.97
CA ASN A 26 -18.97 19.60 -17.70
C ASN A 26 -18.54 21.06 -17.47
N ALA A 27 -19.46 21.94 -17.10
CA ALA A 27 -19.22 23.38 -16.91
C ALA A 27 -18.14 23.72 -15.86
N GLY A 28 -17.77 22.80 -14.97
CA GLY A 28 -16.68 22.95 -14.01
C GLY A 28 -15.33 22.44 -14.49
N ALA A 29 -15.24 21.94 -15.75
CA ALA A 29 -14.02 21.36 -16.31
C ALA A 29 -14.05 21.44 -17.85
N ASP A 30 -14.34 22.59 -18.41
CA ASP A 30 -14.58 22.79 -19.84
C ASP A 30 -13.62 23.77 -20.53
N ASP A 31 -12.60 24.27 -19.83
CA ASP A 31 -11.58 25.17 -20.40
C ASP A 31 -10.81 24.52 -21.56
N LEU A 32 -10.56 23.19 -21.47
CA LEU A 32 -9.97 22.38 -22.53
C LEU A 32 -10.81 21.11 -22.76
N GLN A 33 -11.44 21.01 -23.92
CA GLN A 33 -12.13 19.81 -24.35
C GLN A 33 -11.41 19.16 -25.54
N ILE A 34 -11.16 17.84 -25.45
CA ILE A 34 -10.57 17.05 -26.52
C ILE A 34 -11.61 16.03 -27.01
N GLY A 35 -12.13 16.26 -28.22
CA GLY A 35 -13.15 15.44 -28.83
C GLY A 35 -14.56 15.73 -28.33
N ASP A 36 -15.52 15.03 -28.91
CA ASP A 36 -16.93 15.06 -28.57
C ASP A 36 -17.28 13.80 -27.78
N ARG A 37 -17.95 13.95 -26.65
CA ARG A 37 -18.36 12.84 -25.78
C ARG A 37 -19.37 11.88 -26.42
N THR A 38 -19.95 12.26 -27.56
CA THR A 38 -20.84 11.41 -28.37
C THR A 38 -20.11 10.63 -29.45
N ALA A 39 -18.80 10.91 -29.66
CA ALA A 39 -17.99 10.21 -30.64
C ALA A 39 -17.74 8.74 -30.22
N ALA A 40 -17.91 7.82 -31.16
CA ALA A 40 -17.70 6.38 -30.92
C ALA A 40 -16.22 5.97 -30.96
N THR A 41 -15.27 6.93 -31.09
CA THR A 41 -13.84 6.68 -31.17
C THR A 41 -13.13 7.18 -29.91
N GLU A 42 -12.08 6.45 -29.51
CA GLU A 42 -11.24 6.87 -28.38
C GLU A 42 -10.50 8.18 -28.67
N ARG A 43 -10.33 8.99 -27.65
CA ARG A 43 -9.60 10.26 -27.67
C ARG A 43 -8.56 10.24 -26.55
N GLY A 44 -7.47 10.98 -26.72
CA GLY A 44 -6.42 10.99 -25.71
C GLY A 44 -5.45 12.13 -25.84
N ILE A 45 -4.59 12.25 -24.83
CA ILE A 45 -3.45 13.16 -24.79
C ILE A 45 -2.19 12.32 -24.72
N THR A 46 -1.24 12.60 -25.62
CA THR A 46 0.12 12.02 -25.54
C THR A 46 1.06 13.10 -25.01
N ILE A 47 1.67 12.84 -23.86
CA ILE A 47 2.71 13.68 -23.29
C ILE A 47 4.07 13.00 -23.57
N GLY A 48 4.78 13.46 -24.64
CA GLY A 48 6.04 12.89 -25.07
C GLY A 48 7.22 13.54 -24.35
N SER A 49 8.09 12.72 -23.74
CA SER A 49 9.35 13.15 -23.13
C SER A 49 10.28 11.95 -22.97
N THR A 50 11.59 12.16 -22.93
CA THR A 50 12.58 11.11 -22.64
C THR A 50 12.83 10.91 -21.15
N ALA A 51 12.42 11.86 -20.29
CA ALA A 51 12.63 11.82 -18.84
C ALA A 51 11.37 11.39 -18.08
N GLY A 52 10.26 12.05 -18.37
CA GLY A 52 8.96 11.79 -17.76
C GLY A 52 7.91 12.79 -18.22
N GLY A 53 6.66 12.46 -18.05
CA GLY A 53 5.52 13.32 -18.39
C GLY A 53 4.47 13.29 -17.31
N GLY A 54 3.77 14.39 -17.09
CA GLY A 54 2.78 14.44 -16.02
C GLY A 54 1.80 15.59 -16.13
N ILE A 55 0.72 15.47 -15.35
CA ILE A 55 -0.30 16.50 -15.13
C ILE A 55 -0.05 17.07 -13.75
N ARG A 56 0.04 18.41 -13.64
CA ARG A 56 0.25 19.12 -12.39
C ARG A 56 -0.98 19.92 -12.02
N PHE A 57 -1.37 19.83 -10.76
CA PHE A 57 -2.39 20.64 -10.13
C PHE A 57 -1.66 21.69 -9.28
N ALA A 58 -1.85 22.94 -9.63
CA ALA A 58 -1.19 24.07 -8.98
C ALA A 58 -2.20 24.94 -8.23
N ASP A 59 -1.74 25.63 -7.21
CA ASP A 59 -2.45 26.69 -6.51
C ASP A 59 -1.53 27.92 -6.33
N ALA A 60 -2.00 28.92 -5.62
CA ALA A 60 -1.24 30.15 -5.39
C ALA A 60 0.04 29.94 -4.55
N GLY A 61 0.11 28.86 -3.77
CA GLY A 61 1.24 28.55 -2.89
C GLY A 61 2.23 27.54 -3.49
N SER A 62 1.79 26.73 -4.46
CA SER A 62 2.61 25.66 -5.01
C SER A 62 2.23 25.34 -6.46
N THR A 63 3.23 25.23 -7.32
CA THR A 63 3.07 24.71 -8.68
C THR A 63 2.98 23.17 -8.74
N ASN A 64 3.16 22.48 -7.61
CA ASN A 64 3.20 21.03 -7.48
C ASN A 64 2.30 20.54 -6.33
N ALA A 65 1.17 21.19 -6.08
CA ALA A 65 0.26 20.77 -5.02
C ALA A 65 -0.26 19.33 -5.23
N GLY A 66 -0.58 18.96 -6.48
CA GLY A 66 -0.90 17.60 -6.87
C GLY A 66 -0.23 17.23 -8.19
N ILE A 67 0.18 15.97 -8.35
CA ILE A 67 0.82 15.50 -9.59
C ILE A 67 0.36 14.08 -9.92
N VAL A 68 0.07 13.83 -11.19
CA VAL A 68 0.05 12.50 -11.79
C VAL A 68 1.21 12.45 -12.81
N GLU A 69 2.21 11.63 -12.58
CA GLU A 69 3.46 11.60 -13.36
C GLU A 69 3.83 10.18 -13.76
N TYR A 70 4.25 10.02 -15.02
CA TYR A 70 4.98 8.81 -15.44
C TYR A 70 6.46 9.12 -15.61
N GLN A 71 7.32 8.41 -14.89
CA GLN A 71 8.78 8.55 -14.97
C GLN A 71 9.37 7.42 -15.81
N HIS A 72 10.00 7.78 -16.95
CA HIS A 72 10.54 6.80 -17.90
C HIS A 72 11.78 6.07 -17.36
N SER A 73 12.64 6.74 -16.60
CA SER A 73 13.87 6.12 -16.10
C SER A 73 13.65 4.92 -15.18
N SER A 74 12.51 4.85 -14.50
CA SER A 74 12.11 3.77 -13.60
C SER A 74 10.84 3.04 -14.04
N ASN A 75 10.18 3.50 -15.13
CA ASN A 75 8.90 3.01 -15.63
C ASN A 75 7.80 3.01 -14.54
N ASN A 76 7.74 4.07 -13.73
CA ASN A 76 6.80 4.19 -12.63
C ASN A 76 5.73 5.25 -12.91
N LEU A 77 4.47 4.91 -12.63
CA LEU A 77 3.38 5.88 -12.53
C LEU A 77 3.23 6.32 -11.07
N ARG A 78 3.26 7.62 -10.82
CA ARG A 78 3.33 8.23 -9.49
C ARG A 78 2.19 9.20 -9.25
N PHE A 79 1.72 9.23 -8.01
CA PHE A 79 0.68 10.15 -7.55
C PHE A 79 1.21 10.93 -6.34
N TYR A 80 1.05 12.26 -6.40
CA TYR A 80 1.52 13.17 -5.36
C TYR A 80 0.36 14.01 -4.83
N THR A 81 0.40 14.29 -3.55
CA THR A 81 -0.40 15.32 -2.88
C THR A 81 0.51 16.11 -1.97
N ASP A 82 0.31 17.44 -1.91
CA ASP A 82 1.15 18.35 -1.13
C ASP A 82 2.65 18.15 -1.46
N ALA A 83 2.98 18.17 -2.75
CA ALA A 83 4.31 17.95 -3.32
C ALA A 83 5.02 16.66 -2.83
N THR A 84 4.30 15.75 -2.17
CA THR A 84 4.83 14.50 -1.61
C THR A 84 4.28 13.30 -2.36
N GLU A 85 5.14 12.38 -2.77
CA GLU A 85 4.73 11.12 -3.39
C GLU A 85 3.94 10.27 -2.37
N ARG A 86 2.75 9.81 -2.76
CA ARG A 86 1.85 9.01 -1.92
C ARG A 86 1.70 7.58 -2.42
N VAL A 87 1.54 7.43 -3.72
CA VAL A 87 1.31 6.13 -4.37
C VAL A 87 2.19 6.02 -5.59
N GLN A 88 2.73 4.83 -5.81
CA GLN A 88 3.50 4.50 -7.00
C GLN A 88 3.02 3.15 -7.56
N ILE A 89 2.82 3.08 -8.87
CA ILE A 89 2.72 1.81 -9.59
C ILE A 89 4.06 1.60 -10.30
N THR A 90 4.78 0.58 -9.88
CA THR A 90 6.11 0.26 -10.42
C THR A 90 6.02 -0.40 -11.79
N GLY A 91 7.11 -0.41 -12.55
CA GLY A 91 7.17 -1.01 -13.88
C GLY A 91 6.83 -2.51 -13.93
N ASN A 92 6.89 -3.22 -12.82
CA ASN A 92 6.45 -4.62 -12.68
C ASN A 92 5.01 -4.78 -12.14
N GLY A 93 4.24 -3.68 -12.04
CA GLY A 93 2.84 -3.72 -11.64
C GLY A 93 2.58 -3.68 -10.12
N THR A 94 3.59 -3.55 -9.28
CA THR A 94 3.39 -3.45 -7.83
C THR A 94 2.88 -2.05 -7.45
N ILE A 95 1.82 -2.00 -6.64
CA ILE A 95 1.34 -0.75 -6.01
C ILE A 95 2.09 -0.56 -4.70
N LYS A 96 2.79 0.57 -4.56
CA LYS A 96 3.47 0.97 -3.33
C LYS A 96 2.77 2.17 -2.71
N LEU A 97 2.48 2.09 -1.42
CA LEU A 97 2.15 3.23 -0.58
C LEU A 97 3.44 3.79 -0.02
N ILE A 98 3.65 5.09 -0.21
CA ILE A 98 4.91 5.78 0.15
C ILE A 98 4.66 6.64 1.39
N SER A 99 5.70 6.83 2.21
CA SER A 99 5.68 7.74 3.37
C SER A 99 4.70 7.38 4.49
N SER A 100 4.73 6.13 4.95
CA SER A 100 3.97 5.65 6.13
C SER A 100 2.45 5.88 6.03
N THR A 101 1.93 5.89 4.80
CA THR A 101 0.49 5.94 4.56
C THR A 101 -0.07 4.53 4.49
N GLY A 102 -1.31 4.34 4.94
CA GLY A 102 -2.04 3.09 4.87
C GLY A 102 -3.27 3.21 3.98
N ILE A 103 -4.07 2.16 3.95
CA ILE A 103 -5.40 2.17 3.37
C ILE A 103 -6.39 2.48 4.49
N ASP A 104 -7.05 3.61 4.41
CA ASP A 104 -8.04 4.07 5.40
C ASP A 104 -9.44 3.59 5.00
N PHE A 105 -10.12 2.91 5.89
CA PHE A 105 -11.49 2.40 5.73
C PHE A 105 -12.53 3.23 6.49
N SER A 106 -12.14 4.29 7.19
CA SER A 106 -13.02 5.08 8.06
C SER A 106 -14.21 5.72 7.33
N GLY A 107 -14.10 5.92 6.02
CA GLY A 107 -15.19 6.47 5.20
C GLY A 107 -16.36 5.52 4.91
N ILE A 108 -16.27 4.24 5.29
CA ILE A 108 -17.22 3.19 4.88
C ILE A 108 -18.05 2.66 6.04
N GLN A 109 -17.68 2.91 7.29
CA GLN A 109 -18.16 2.22 8.48
C GLN A 109 -18.81 3.15 9.51
N THR A 110 -19.77 2.61 10.25
CA THR A 110 -20.19 3.17 11.54
C THR A 110 -19.27 2.64 12.63
N ASN A 111 -18.54 3.52 13.26
CA ASN A 111 -17.53 3.18 14.25
C ASN A 111 -18.13 2.49 15.48
N SER A 112 -17.59 1.34 15.87
CA SER A 112 -17.89 0.69 17.13
C SER A 112 -17.21 1.42 18.30
N ALA A 113 -17.84 1.42 19.46
CA ALA A 113 -17.22 1.98 20.67
C ALA A 113 -15.87 1.29 20.97
N GLY A 114 -14.84 2.09 21.22
CA GLY A 114 -13.50 1.58 21.52
C GLY A 114 -12.58 1.35 20.32
N MET A 115 -13.04 1.65 19.10
CA MET A 115 -12.18 1.60 17.92
C MET A 115 -11.06 2.66 18.00
N THR A 116 -9.84 2.28 17.63
CA THR A 116 -8.67 3.16 17.71
C THR A 116 -8.06 3.47 16.34
N SER A 117 -8.35 2.68 15.29
CA SER A 117 -7.88 2.88 13.93
C SER A 117 -8.67 2.06 12.94
N GLU A 118 -8.90 2.60 11.76
CA GLU A 118 -9.44 1.93 10.58
C GLU A 118 -8.44 1.93 9.42
N THR A 119 -7.19 2.31 9.71
CA THR A 119 -6.12 2.32 8.72
C THR A 119 -5.36 1.01 8.75
N LEU A 120 -5.27 0.35 7.59
CA LEU A 120 -4.34 -0.76 7.38
C LEU A 120 -2.98 -0.19 6.98
N ASP A 121 -2.09 -0.01 7.95
CA ASP A 121 -0.80 0.65 7.79
C ASP A 121 0.41 -0.25 8.03
N SER A 122 0.19 -1.51 8.43
CA SER A 122 1.26 -2.42 8.81
C SER A 122 1.00 -3.84 8.28
N TYR A 123 1.75 -4.19 7.23
CA TYR A 123 1.89 -5.57 6.77
C TYR A 123 3.36 -5.94 6.75
N GLU A 124 3.68 -7.09 7.34
CA GLU A 124 5.05 -7.56 7.43
C GLU A 124 5.10 -9.09 7.42
N GLU A 125 6.03 -9.65 6.69
CA GLU A 125 6.38 -11.07 6.73
C GLU A 125 7.84 -11.22 7.09
N GLY A 126 8.15 -12.29 7.81
CA GLY A 126 9.53 -12.54 8.19
C GLY A 126 9.76 -13.92 8.78
N THR A 127 10.98 -14.11 9.26
CA THR A 127 11.40 -15.35 9.92
C THR A 127 11.71 -15.07 11.39
N TRP A 128 11.59 -16.11 12.21
CA TRP A 128 11.96 -16.08 13.61
C TRP A 128 12.60 -17.40 14.05
N THR A 129 13.24 -17.39 15.19
CA THR A 129 13.90 -18.58 15.70
C THR A 129 13.26 -18.99 17.03
N PRO A 130 12.44 -20.06 17.06
CA PRO A 130 11.87 -20.55 18.30
C PRO A 130 12.95 -21.07 19.24
N ASN A 131 12.85 -20.70 20.51
CA ASN A 131 13.61 -21.24 21.60
C ASN A 131 12.67 -21.84 22.63
N PHE A 132 13.17 -22.81 23.39
CA PHE A 132 12.44 -23.48 24.45
C PHE A 132 13.17 -23.35 25.77
N THR A 133 12.41 -23.19 26.82
CA THR A 133 12.90 -23.32 28.18
C THR A 133 11.97 -24.20 29.01
N PHE A 134 12.51 -24.84 30.03
CA PHE A 134 11.76 -25.61 31.02
C PHE A 134 11.84 -24.87 32.34
N ALA A 135 10.74 -24.29 32.80
CA ALA A 135 10.69 -23.36 33.95
C ALA A 135 11.78 -22.28 33.88
N GLY A 136 12.01 -21.70 32.69
CA GLY A 136 13.03 -20.67 32.45
C GLY A 136 14.45 -21.16 32.19
N ASN A 137 14.70 -22.46 32.22
CA ASN A 137 16.05 -23.07 32.06
C ASN A 137 16.16 -23.87 30.77
N ALA A 138 17.36 -23.92 30.20
CA ALA A 138 17.67 -24.63 28.93
C ALA A 138 18.99 -25.41 29.03
N VAL A 139 19.31 -26.00 30.20
CA VAL A 139 20.62 -26.63 30.45
C VAL A 139 20.77 -27.88 29.61
N GLY A 140 21.76 -27.89 28.72
CA GLY A 140 22.06 -28.99 27.80
C GLY A 140 21.07 -29.19 26.67
N LEU A 141 20.12 -28.24 26.46
CA LEU A 141 19.19 -28.29 25.35
C LEU A 141 19.92 -27.95 24.04
N THR A 142 19.80 -28.85 23.06
CA THR A 142 20.37 -28.62 21.72
C THR A 142 19.37 -29.00 20.63
N TYR A 143 19.55 -28.38 19.46
CA TYR A 143 18.63 -28.55 18.33
C TYR A 143 19.36 -29.14 17.13
N THR A 144 18.70 -30.04 16.41
CA THR A 144 19.09 -30.42 15.05
C THR A 144 18.55 -29.43 14.04
N MET A 145 17.33 -28.92 14.27
CA MET A 145 16.66 -27.94 13.42
C MET A 145 15.75 -27.08 14.25
N ARG A 146 15.68 -25.78 13.92
CA ARG A 146 14.67 -24.85 14.41
C ARG A 146 14.52 -23.68 13.45
N GLY A 147 13.32 -23.23 13.26
CA GLY A 147 13.00 -22.07 12.42
C GLY A 147 11.51 -21.81 12.41
N GLY A 148 11.15 -20.63 11.99
CA GLY A 148 9.76 -20.23 11.87
C GLY A 148 9.58 -19.07 10.93
N ILE A 149 8.35 -18.86 10.55
CA ILE A 149 7.88 -17.72 9.75
C ILE A 149 6.77 -17.01 10.50
N TYR A 150 6.60 -15.74 10.23
CA TYR A 150 5.47 -14.97 10.74
C TYR A 150 4.85 -14.09 9.67
N THR A 151 3.59 -13.78 9.85
CA THR A 151 2.86 -12.73 9.12
C THR A 151 2.21 -11.80 10.14
N LYS A 152 2.40 -10.50 9.96
CA LYS A 152 1.78 -9.45 10.77
C LYS A 152 0.85 -8.62 9.89
N ILE A 153 -0.38 -8.39 10.36
CA ILE A 153 -1.36 -7.52 9.72
C ILE A 153 -1.94 -6.61 10.82
N GLY A 154 -1.58 -5.34 10.79
CA GLY A 154 -1.90 -4.43 11.88
C GLY A 154 -1.35 -4.94 13.22
N ARG A 155 -2.23 -5.29 14.16
CA ARG A 155 -1.86 -5.85 15.47
C ARG A 155 -1.85 -7.37 15.53
N LEU A 156 -2.43 -8.04 14.53
CA LEU A 156 -2.46 -9.50 14.48
C LEU A 156 -1.11 -10.03 13.99
N VAL A 157 -0.50 -10.90 14.79
CA VAL A 157 0.71 -11.63 14.42
C VAL A 157 0.41 -13.11 14.44
N THR A 158 0.61 -13.76 13.31
CA THR A 158 0.51 -15.22 13.18
C THR A 158 1.90 -15.79 13.02
N CYS A 159 2.32 -16.67 13.94
CA CYS A 159 3.63 -17.32 13.93
C CYS A 159 3.49 -18.81 13.69
N TYR A 160 4.28 -19.34 12.77
CA TYR A 160 4.51 -20.78 12.62
C TYR A 160 5.96 -21.06 12.97
N GLY A 161 6.21 -22.13 13.78
CA GLY A 161 7.54 -22.55 14.14
C GLY A 161 7.66 -24.06 14.16
N ALA A 162 8.81 -24.55 13.75
CA ALA A 162 9.17 -25.97 13.83
C ALA A 162 10.53 -26.12 14.48
N PHE A 163 10.72 -27.23 15.21
CA PHE A 163 11.99 -27.54 15.81
C PHE A 163 12.14 -29.06 15.98
N THR A 164 13.38 -29.50 15.98
CA THR A 164 13.77 -30.86 16.33
C THR A 164 14.91 -30.76 17.33
N LEU A 165 14.74 -31.39 18.49
CA LEU A 165 15.79 -31.45 19.49
C LEU A 165 16.77 -32.60 19.17
N SER A 166 18.06 -32.32 19.22
CA SER A 166 19.09 -33.36 19.28
C SER A 166 19.35 -33.83 20.73
N ASN A 167 19.13 -32.96 21.71
CA ASN A 167 19.21 -33.28 23.13
C ASN A 167 18.23 -32.37 23.92
N LYS A 168 17.40 -32.99 24.76
CA LYS A 168 16.51 -32.28 25.67
C LYS A 168 17.25 -31.63 26.85
N GLY A 169 18.43 -32.10 27.16
CA GLY A 169 19.16 -31.68 28.36
C GLY A 169 18.50 -32.16 29.65
N SER A 170 18.87 -31.53 30.77
CA SER A 170 18.48 -31.93 32.12
C SER A 170 17.41 -31.04 32.75
N SER A 171 17.03 -29.94 32.09
CA SER A 171 15.99 -29.01 32.61
C SER A 171 14.61 -29.70 32.67
N THR A 172 13.84 -29.37 33.70
CA THR A 172 12.49 -29.87 33.94
C THR A 172 11.52 -28.72 34.26
N GLY A 173 10.23 -29.01 34.22
CA GLY A 173 9.17 -28.04 34.47
C GLY A 173 8.37 -27.71 33.22
N ASN A 174 7.54 -26.69 33.31
CA ASN A 174 6.69 -26.24 32.21
C ASN A 174 7.51 -25.75 31.03
N VAL A 175 7.09 -26.12 29.82
CA VAL A 175 7.71 -25.68 28.57
C VAL A 175 7.23 -24.26 28.24
N LEU A 176 8.16 -23.38 27.98
CA LEU A 176 7.90 -22.05 27.44
C LEU A 176 8.56 -21.93 26.06
N VAL A 177 7.80 -21.44 25.11
CA VAL A 177 8.31 -21.01 23.81
C VAL A 177 8.74 -19.56 23.91
N THR A 178 9.96 -19.25 23.52
CA THR A 178 10.53 -17.89 23.54
C THR A 178 11.11 -17.54 22.18
N GLY A 179 11.55 -16.30 22.01
CA GLY A 179 12.12 -15.81 20.75
C GLY A 179 11.05 -15.38 19.73
N LEU A 180 9.82 -15.16 20.17
CA LEU A 180 8.77 -14.58 19.32
C LEU A 180 9.24 -13.26 18.70
N PRO A 181 8.86 -12.96 17.44
CA PRO A 181 9.33 -11.76 16.72
C PRO A 181 8.79 -10.44 17.30
N PHE A 182 7.70 -10.51 18.06
CA PHE A 182 7.07 -9.35 18.70
C PHE A 182 6.72 -9.63 20.14
N THR A 183 6.76 -8.58 20.96
CA THR A 183 6.29 -8.65 22.35
C THR A 183 4.77 -8.73 22.35
N ALA A 184 4.20 -9.66 23.12
CA ALA A 184 2.76 -9.72 23.33
C ALA A 184 2.30 -8.44 24.06
N SER A 185 1.12 -7.93 23.67
CA SER A 185 0.55 -6.76 24.33
C SER A 185 -0.07 -7.17 25.67
N ASP A 186 0.36 -6.52 26.75
CA ASP A 186 -0.17 -6.73 28.11
C ASP A 186 -1.58 -6.14 28.33
N ASN A 187 -2.15 -5.50 27.30
CA ASN A 187 -3.42 -4.74 27.41
C ASN A 187 -4.69 -5.59 27.54
N VAL A 188 -4.59 -6.90 27.58
CA VAL A 188 -5.78 -7.79 27.65
C VAL A 188 -5.87 -8.58 28.94
N GLY A 189 -5.14 -8.25 29.99
CA GLY A 189 -5.32 -8.82 31.33
C GLY A 189 -5.29 -10.36 31.41
N SER A 190 -4.77 -11.05 30.39
CA SER A 190 -4.66 -12.50 30.35
C SER A 190 -3.19 -12.92 30.37
N THR A 191 -2.83 -13.70 31.39
CA THR A 191 -1.51 -14.30 31.56
C THR A 191 -1.36 -15.64 30.84
N SER A 192 -2.32 -16.05 30.03
CA SER A 192 -2.29 -17.31 29.31
C SER A 192 -2.22 -17.08 27.78
N ILE A 193 -1.13 -17.52 27.19
CA ILE A 193 -1.00 -17.70 25.74
C ILE A 193 -1.48 -19.13 25.46
N GLU A 194 -2.67 -19.28 24.89
CA GLU A 194 -3.13 -20.59 24.41
C GLU A 194 -2.57 -20.85 23.03
N GLY A 195 -1.52 -21.63 22.96
CA GLY A 195 -0.98 -22.18 21.73
C GLY A 195 -1.59 -23.54 21.42
N GLY A 196 -2.42 -23.65 20.39
CA GLY A 196 -2.84 -24.93 19.84
C GLY A 196 -1.68 -25.63 19.16
N GLY A 197 -1.02 -26.60 19.84
CA GLY A 197 -0.03 -27.47 19.25
C GLY A 197 -0.71 -28.72 18.68
N HIS A 198 -0.49 -29.03 17.40
CA HIS A 198 -0.80 -30.34 16.82
C HIS A 198 0.51 -31.13 16.71
N SER A 199 0.59 -32.27 17.38
CA SER A 199 1.68 -33.23 17.18
C SER A 199 1.24 -34.24 16.14
N LEU A 200 2.06 -34.45 15.13
CA LEU A 200 1.99 -35.60 14.23
C LEU A 200 2.71 -36.79 14.87
#